data_4e0fda4ae38039b35bf64af5cc07cb29
#
_entry.id   4e0fda4ae38039b35bf64af5cc07cb29
#
_cell.length_a   1.000
_cell.length_b   1.000
_cell.length_c   1.000
_cell.angle_alpha   90.00
_cell.angle_beta   90.00
_cell.angle_gamma   90.00
#
_symmetry.space_group_name_H-M   'P 1'
#
loop_
_entity.id
_entity.type
_entity.pdbx_description
1 polymer ?
#
loop_
_entity_poly.entity_id
_entity_poly.type
_entity_poly.pdbx_seq_one_letter_code
_entity_poly.pdbx_strand_id
1 'polypeptide(L)'
;MNALLGEKLAIVSPKVQTTRHRIKGILTTVDYQLVFSDTPGIIDPKYKLQEKMMMSVKSALEDADVAILLVDVKDSWQENEDLFTSLKLRVPAIVVLNKLDLVDTAKLEEAKAFFEGKPYCKKVVTISALSGINKKAFINHILEFVAVGEPFFEEDQLTDLSTRFFVAELIREKIFDLFSEEIPYHTTVIVTAYEQKQTLIKISADIIVQRETQKAILLGTKGEMIKKIGSLARVDIEKFVDSKVFLDLFVKVRPKWRDNDLFLKEYGYN
;
A
#
# COMPACT_ATOMS: atom_id res chain seq x y z
N MET A 1 -3.49 7.46 -0.20
CA MET A 1 -2.17 8.05 0.11
C MET A 1 -1.55 8.74 -1.11
N ASN A 2 -1.20 8.09 -2.21
CA ASN A 2 -0.54 8.70 -3.38
C ASN A 2 -1.19 10.02 -3.86
N ALA A 3 -2.54 10.06 -3.97
CA ALA A 3 -3.26 11.25 -4.36
C ALA A 3 -3.13 12.43 -3.38
N LEU A 4 -2.87 12.18 -2.10
CA LEU A 4 -2.68 13.20 -1.07
C LEU A 4 -1.25 13.79 -1.13
N LEU A 5 -0.27 12.96 -1.31
CA LEU A 5 1.15 13.34 -1.35
C LEU A 5 1.57 13.93 -2.70
N GLY A 6 0.89 13.56 -3.79
CA GLY A 6 1.31 13.90 -5.15
C GLY A 6 2.38 12.98 -5.71
N GLU A 7 2.81 11.98 -4.92
CA GLU A 7 3.88 11.04 -5.24
C GLU A 7 3.40 9.59 -5.17
N LYS A 8 3.99 8.71 -5.97
CA LYS A 8 3.64 7.29 -6.04
C LYS A 8 4.47 6.48 -5.02
N LEU A 9 3.99 6.39 -3.79
CA LEU A 9 4.62 5.58 -2.74
C LEU A 9 4.00 4.18 -2.59
N ALA A 10 2.70 4.04 -2.80
CA ALA A 10 2.01 2.75 -2.68
C ALA A 10 1.65 2.17 -4.05
N ILE A 11 1.66 0.84 -4.15
CA ILE A 11 1.18 0.11 -5.32
C ILE A 11 -0.29 0.47 -5.61
N VAL A 12 -0.62 0.67 -6.88
CA VAL A 12 -1.99 0.86 -7.35
C VAL A 12 -2.39 -0.31 -8.23
N SER A 13 -3.37 -1.09 -7.80
CA SER A 13 -3.92 -2.22 -8.56
C SER A 13 -5.40 -2.40 -8.23
N PRO A 14 -6.22 -2.91 -9.17
CA PRO A 14 -7.60 -3.29 -8.88
C PRO A 14 -7.70 -4.55 -8.00
N LYS A 15 -6.59 -5.25 -7.75
CA LYS A 15 -6.55 -6.46 -6.94
C LYS A 15 -6.42 -6.12 -5.46
N VAL A 16 -7.02 -6.96 -4.62
CA VAL A 16 -6.93 -6.84 -3.15
C VAL A 16 -5.53 -7.21 -2.63
N GLN A 17 -5.22 -6.84 -1.39
CA GLN A 17 -3.98 -7.19 -0.69
C GLN A 17 -2.69 -6.76 -1.43
N THR A 18 -2.75 -5.61 -2.10
CA THR A 18 -1.58 -4.99 -2.73
C THR A 18 -0.61 -4.46 -1.69
N THR A 19 -1.10 -3.74 -0.69
CA THR A 19 -0.29 -3.24 0.43
C THR A 19 -0.08 -4.36 1.45
N ARG A 20 1.18 -4.67 1.77
CA ARG A 20 1.55 -5.71 2.74
C ARG A 20 2.35 -5.19 3.92
N HIS A 21 2.93 -4.01 3.77
CA HIS A 21 3.70 -3.31 4.78
C HIS A 21 2.96 -2.04 5.22
N ARG A 22 3.24 -1.57 6.42
CA ARG A 22 2.87 -0.21 6.80
C ARG A 22 3.78 0.76 6.06
N ILE A 23 3.22 1.63 5.23
CA ILE A 23 3.96 2.66 4.48
C ILE A 23 3.60 4.01 5.07
N LYS A 24 4.58 4.73 5.62
CA LYS A 24 4.38 6.11 6.02
C LYS A 24 4.59 7.05 4.86
N GLY A 25 3.60 7.91 4.64
CA GLY A 25 3.67 9.02 3.70
C GLY A 25 3.53 10.35 4.45
N ILE A 26 4.51 11.23 4.29
CA ILE A 26 4.61 12.48 5.04
C ILE A 26 4.21 13.62 4.13
N LEU A 27 3.21 14.40 4.55
CA LEU A 27 2.75 15.61 3.88
C LEU A 27 3.09 16.80 4.77
N THR A 28 4.13 17.52 4.40
CA THR A 28 4.56 18.75 5.10
C THR A 28 4.12 19.99 4.31
N THR A 29 3.58 20.95 5.03
CA THR A 29 3.25 22.29 4.53
C THR A 29 3.74 23.33 5.53
N VAL A 30 3.56 24.61 5.22
CA VAL A 30 3.91 25.71 6.15
C VAL A 30 3.10 25.65 7.45
N ASP A 31 1.86 25.12 7.38
CA ASP A 31 0.90 25.18 8.47
C ASP A 31 0.76 23.86 9.26
N TYR A 32 1.12 22.71 8.64
CA TYR A 32 0.94 21.40 9.26
C TYR A 32 1.84 20.32 8.66
N GLN A 33 2.07 19.28 9.43
CA GLN A 33 2.64 18.02 8.97
C GLN A 33 1.66 16.87 9.28
N LEU A 34 1.27 16.12 8.24
CA LEU A 34 0.42 14.93 8.36
C LEU A 34 1.21 13.68 7.97
N VAL A 35 1.25 12.70 8.87
CA VAL A 35 1.88 11.40 8.63
C VAL A 35 0.79 10.37 8.35
N PHE A 36 0.62 10.00 7.10
CA PHE A 36 -0.31 8.96 6.68
C PHE A 36 0.33 7.59 6.84
N SER A 37 -0.30 6.70 7.59
CA SER A 37 0.06 5.28 7.61
C SER A 37 -0.84 4.50 6.65
N ASP A 38 -0.34 4.20 5.44
CA ASP A 38 -1.00 3.25 4.55
C ASP A 38 -0.75 1.84 5.06
N THR A 39 -1.81 1.11 5.32
CA THR A 39 -1.77 -0.22 5.93
C THR A 39 -2.31 -1.28 5.00
N PRO A 40 -1.95 -2.55 5.20
CA PRO A 40 -2.69 -3.65 4.59
C PRO A 40 -4.19 -3.52 4.84
N GLY A 41 -5.01 -4.02 3.90
CA GLY A 41 -6.44 -4.14 4.14
C GLY A 41 -6.72 -5.05 5.34
N ILE A 42 -7.81 -4.77 6.05
CA ILE A 42 -8.23 -5.58 7.20
C ILE A 42 -8.77 -6.92 6.68
N ILE A 43 -8.25 -8.03 7.18
CA ILE A 43 -8.59 -9.38 6.75
C ILE A 43 -8.64 -10.32 7.95
N ASP A 44 -9.32 -11.46 7.80
CA ASP A 44 -9.18 -12.60 8.70
C ASP A 44 -7.95 -13.43 8.28
N PRO A 45 -6.85 -13.48 9.07
CA PRO A 45 -5.60 -14.09 8.66
C PRO A 45 -5.68 -15.61 8.61
N LYS A 46 -5.23 -16.20 7.49
CA LYS A 46 -5.23 -17.66 7.24
C LYS A 46 -3.83 -18.26 7.24
N TYR A 47 -2.78 -17.44 7.22
CA TYR A 47 -1.37 -17.84 7.24
C TYR A 47 -0.49 -16.72 7.79
N LYS A 48 0.74 -17.05 8.20
CA LYS A 48 1.62 -16.15 8.97
C LYS A 48 1.87 -14.79 8.32
N LEU A 49 2.05 -14.71 7.00
CA LEU A 49 2.21 -13.41 6.34
C LEU A 49 0.99 -12.50 6.59
N GLN A 50 -0.23 -13.05 6.53
CA GLN A 50 -1.45 -12.28 6.83
C GLN A 50 -1.54 -11.87 8.31
N GLU A 51 -1.06 -12.73 9.24
CA GLU A 51 -0.93 -12.35 10.65
C GLU A 51 0.01 -11.15 10.82
N LYS A 52 1.18 -11.15 10.14
CA LYS A 52 2.10 -10.02 10.13
C LYS A 52 1.48 -8.75 9.52
N MET A 53 0.72 -8.90 8.44
CA MET A 53 -0.04 -7.78 7.87
C MET A 53 -1.03 -7.19 8.89
N MET A 54 -1.76 -8.02 9.63
CA MET A 54 -2.69 -7.55 10.67
C MET A 54 -1.97 -6.95 11.89
N MET A 55 -0.78 -7.43 12.22
CA MET A 55 0.07 -6.78 13.25
C MET A 55 0.47 -5.37 12.81
N SER A 56 0.83 -5.18 11.55
CA SER A 56 1.13 -3.83 11.00
C SER A 56 -0.07 -2.88 11.05
N VAL A 57 -1.29 -3.39 10.81
CA VAL A 57 -2.54 -2.60 10.98
C VAL A 57 -2.70 -2.18 12.44
N LYS A 58 -2.57 -3.11 13.39
CA LYS A 58 -2.71 -2.81 14.83
C LYS A 58 -1.67 -1.81 15.30
N SER A 59 -0.41 -2.00 14.93
CA SER A 59 0.67 -1.05 15.27
C SER A 59 0.41 0.35 14.70
N ALA A 60 -0.11 0.45 13.47
CA ALA A 60 -0.45 1.75 12.90
C ALA A 60 -1.57 2.46 13.67
N LEU A 61 -2.54 1.71 14.20
CA LEU A 61 -3.63 2.26 15.01
C LEU A 61 -3.19 2.68 16.42
N GLU A 62 -2.18 2.01 16.99
CA GLU A 62 -1.61 2.37 18.30
C GLU A 62 -0.91 3.73 18.27
N ASP A 63 -0.32 4.10 17.13
CA ASP A 63 0.42 5.36 16.95
C ASP A 63 -0.46 6.48 16.36
N ALA A 64 -1.71 6.21 15.99
CA ALA A 64 -2.55 7.15 15.28
C ALA A 64 -3.27 8.14 16.20
N ASP A 65 -3.41 9.40 15.76
CA ASP A 65 -4.30 10.40 16.36
C ASP A 65 -5.73 10.25 15.83
N VAL A 66 -5.87 9.78 14.58
CA VAL A 66 -7.16 9.55 13.92
C VAL A 66 -7.09 8.33 13.00
N ALA A 67 -8.09 7.47 13.05
CA ALA A 67 -8.24 6.35 12.15
C ALA A 67 -9.08 6.74 10.92
N ILE A 68 -8.71 6.22 9.75
CA ILE A 68 -9.45 6.44 8.52
C ILE A 68 -9.95 5.09 8.01
N LEU A 69 -11.27 4.91 7.96
CA LEU A 69 -11.89 3.79 7.27
C LEU A 69 -12.16 4.20 5.82
N LEU A 70 -11.37 3.71 4.88
CA LEU A 70 -11.56 3.94 3.46
C LEU A 70 -12.48 2.86 2.87
N VAL A 71 -13.65 3.28 2.39
CA VAL A 71 -14.68 2.38 1.87
C VAL A 71 -14.93 2.66 0.40
N ASP A 72 -14.93 1.63 -0.44
CA ASP A 72 -15.50 1.71 -1.78
C ASP A 72 -17.05 1.73 -1.65
N VAL A 73 -17.69 2.78 -2.15
CA VAL A 73 -19.16 2.93 -2.03
C VAL A 73 -19.92 1.79 -2.73
N LYS A 74 -19.28 1.06 -3.62
CA LYS A 74 -19.88 -0.10 -4.31
C LYS A 74 -19.84 -1.41 -3.50
N ASP A 75 -18.94 -1.50 -2.51
CA ASP A 75 -18.74 -2.71 -1.72
C ASP A 75 -19.86 -2.98 -0.72
N SER A 76 -19.76 -4.11 -0.02
CA SER A 76 -20.59 -4.46 1.14
C SER A 76 -20.16 -3.62 2.36
N TRP A 77 -20.97 -2.62 2.69
CA TRP A 77 -20.65 -1.72 3.82
C TRP A 77 -20.70 -2.44 5.17
N GLN A 78 -21.61 -3.39 5.34
CA GLN A 78 -21.73 -4.15 6.58
C GLN A 78 -20.48 -4.98 6.84
N GLU A 79 -19.94 -5.64 5.82
CA GLU A 79 -18.71 -6.44 5.94
C GLU A 79 -17.50 -5.55 6.29
N ASN A 80 -17.36 -4.39 5.64
CA ASN A 80 -16.34 -3.41 5.94
C ASN A 80 -16.45 -2.88 7.38
N GLU A 81 -17.66 -2.60 7.85
CA GLU A 81 -17.90 -2.14 9.21
C GLU A 81 -17.55 -3.19 10.26
N ASP A 82 -17.98 -4.42 10.06
CA ASP A 82 -17.73 -5.52 11.00
C ASP A 82 -16.22 -5.75 11.20
N LEU A 83 -15.46 -5.76 10.11
CA LEU A 83 -14.00 -5.86 10.13
C LEU A 83 -13.36 -4.69 10.87
N PHE A 84 -13.78 -3.45 10.57
CA PHE A 84 -13.23 -2.25 11.19
C PHE A 84 -13.53 -2.20 12.69
N THR A 85 -14.75 -2.53 13.09
CA THR A 85 -15.17 -2.56 14.50
C THR A 85 -14.37 -3.60 15.31
N SER A 86 -13.99 -4.72 14.68
CA SER A 86 -13.18 -5.77 15.33
C SER A 86 -11.81 -5.28 15.81
N LEU A 87 -11.29 -4.17 15.27
CA LEU A 87 -10.02 -3.55 15.65
C LEU A 87 -10.07 -2.83 17.00
N LYS A 88 -11.27 -2.58 17.57
CA LYS A 88 -11.46 -1.92 18.88
C LYS A 88 -10.70 -0.60 19.00
N LEU A 89 -10.99 0.33 18.10
CA LEU A 89 -10.32 1.62 18.02
C LEU A 89 -10.33 2.38 19.34
N ARG A 90 -9.21 3.02 19.66
CA ARG A 90 -9.06 3.93 20.82
C ARG A 90 -9.01 5.40 20.41
N VAL A 91 -8.99 5.68 19.11
CA VAL A 91 -8.92 7.01 18.50
C VAL A 91 -10.18 7.30 17.72
N PRO A 92 -10.52 8.58 17.46
CA PRO A 92 -11.65 8.95 16.61
C PRO A 92 -11.46 8.38 15.21
N ALA A 93 -12.56 8.03 14.53
CA ALA A 93 -12.52 7.54 13.16
C ALA A 93 -13.26 8.46 12.20
N ILE A 94 -12.64 8.69 11.04
CA ILE A 94 -13.26 9.31 9.87
C ILE A 94 -13.57 8.22 8.86
N VAL A 95 -14.82 8.11 8.43
CA VAL A 95 -15.20 7.22 7.33
C VAL A 95 -15.09 7.98 6.03
N VAL A 96 -14.34 7.45 5.09
CA VAL A 96 -14.07 8.05 3.78
C VAL A 96 -14.71 7.18 2.70
N LEU A 97 -15.81 7.66 2.15
CA LEU A 97 -16.53 7.02 1.05
C LEU A 97 -15.85 7.41 -0.27
N ASN A 98 -15.12 6.46 -0.84
CA ASN A 98 -14.32 6.66 -2.06
C ASN A 98 -15.06 6.16 -3.31
N LYS A 99 -14.59 6.62 -4.47
CA LYS A 99 -15.13 6.33 -5.80
C LYS A 99 -16.53 6.94 -6.03
N LEU A 100 -16.75 8.12 -5.47
CA LEU A 100 -18.01 8.86 -5.65
C LEU A 100 -18.34 9.15 -7.13
N ASP A 101 -17.33 9.12 -8.00
CA ASP A 101 -17.46 9.27 -9.46
C ASP A 101 -18.13 8.07 -10.16
N LEU A 102 -18.31 6.95 -9.44
CA LEU A 102 -18.83 5.68 -9.98
C LEU A 102 -20.22 5.31 -9.44
N VAL A 103 -20.86 6.15 -8.64
CA VAL A 103 -22.16 5.89 -8.00
C VAL A 103 -23.09 7.08 -8.14
N ASP A 104 -24.39 6.83 -8.08
CA ASP A 104 -25.40 7.87 -8.04
C ASP A 104 -25.54 8.51 -6.64
N THR A 105 -26.26 9.63 -6.59
CA THR A 105 -26.47 10.38 -5.35
C THR A 105 -27.26 9.57 -4.32
N ALA A 106 -28.22 8.74 -4.75
CA ALA A 106 -29.07 7.98 -3.82
C ALA A 106 -28.24 6.96 -3.04
N LYS A 107 -27.37 6.18 -3.74
CA LYS A 107 -26.47 5.22 -3.11
C LYS A 107 -25.45 5.89 -2.20
N LEU A 108 -24.96 7.08 -2.59
CA LEU A 108 -24.04 7.86 -1.76
C LEU A 108 -24.68 8.32 -0.45
N GLU A 109 -25.92 8.84 -0.50
CA GLU A 109 -26.67 9.26 0.70
C GLU A 109 -27.04 8.06 1.61
N GLU A 110 -27.36 6.91 1.02
CA GLU A 110 -27.57 5.68 1.79
C GLU A 110 -26.29 5.25 2.53
N ALA A 111 -25.13 5.28 1.86
CA ALA A 111 -23.84 4.96 2.50
C ALA A 111 -23.49 5.95 3.61
N LYS A 112 -23.72 7.25 3.42
CA LYS A 112 -23.52 8.26 4.47
C LYS A 112 -24.39 7.96 5.69
N ALA A 113 -25.71 7.79 5.50
CA ALA A 113 -26.64 7.49 6.58
C ALA A 113 -26.26 6.22 7.37
N PHE A 114 -25.76 5.20 6.67
CA PHE A 114 -25.30 3.97 7.29
C PHE A 114 -24.14 4.19 8.27
N PHE A 115 -23.13 5.00 7.89
CA PHE A 115 -21.94 5.22 8.72
C PHE A 115 -22.10 6.35 9.75
N GLU A 116 -22.91 7.39 9.48
CA GLU A 116 -23.14 8.51 10.41
C GLU A 116 -23.77 8.07 11.74
N GLY A 117 -24.54 6.99 11.74
CA GLY A 117 -25.12 6.40 12.95
C GLY A 117 -24.17 5.54 13.79
N LYS A 118 -22.92 5.33 13.37
CA LYS A 118 -21.99 4.42 14.05
C LYS A 118 -21.25 5.09 15.21
N PRO A 119 -21.12 4.44 16.39
CA PRO A 119 -20.51 5.05 17.58
C PRO A 119 -19.04 5.50 17.37
N TYR A 120 -18.28 4.79 16.54
CA TYR A 120 -16.88 5.11 16.23
C TYR A 120 -16.74 6.25 15.21
N CYS A 121 -17.75 6.48 14.39
CA CYS A 121 -17.71 7.45 13.31
C CYS A 121 -17.86 8.87 13.85
N LYS A 122 -16.84 9.68 13.71
CA LYS A 122 -16.89 11.10 14.04
C LYS A 122 -17.26 11.97 12.85
N LYS A 123 -16.96 11.50 11.65
CA LYS A 123 -17.26 12.22 10.42
C LYS A 123 -17.31 11.27 9.23
N VAL A 124 -18.23 11.53 8.30
CA VAL A 124 -18.26 10.88 6.99
C VAL A 124 -17.82 11.88 5.93
N VAL A 125 -16.85 11.50 5.11
CA VAL A 125 -16.31 12.33 4.01
C VAL A 125 -16.42 11.56 2.71
N THR A 126 -16.80 12.23 1.64
CA THR A 126 -16.92 11.62 0.31
C THR A 126 -15.83 12.14 -0.59
N ILE A 127 -15.09 11.23 -1.25
CA ILE A 127 -14.00 11.59 -2.16
C ILE A 127 -14.06 10.79 -3.47
N SER A 128 -13.34 11.28 -4.48
CA SER A 128 -12.81 10.43 -5.53
C SER A 128 -11.28 10.57 -5.52
N ALA A 129 -10.60 9.54 -5.05
CA ALA A 129 -9.14 9.53 -5.01
C ALA A 129 -8.52 9.56 -6.42
N LEU A 130 -9.23 9.04 -7.43
CA LEU A 130 -8.79 9.02 -8.82
C LEU A 130 -8.85 10.42 -9.45
N SER A 131 -9.96 11.12 -9.28
CA SER A 131 -10.18 12.45 -9.88
C SER A 131 -9.77 13.63 -8.99
N GLY A 132 -9.36 13.35 -7.74
CA GLY A 132 -8.97 14.39 -6.77
C GLY A 132 -10.14 15.18 -6.16
N ILE A 133 -11.38 14.77 -6.42
CA ILE A 133 -12.57 15.44 -5.86
C ILE A 133 -12.54 15.37 -4.34
N ASN A 134 -12.82 16.51 -3.69
CA ASN A 134 -12.88 16.70 -2.24
C ASN A 134 -11.59 16.43 -1.46
N LYS A 135 -10.43 16.30 -2.14
CA LYS A 135 -9.12 16.08 -1.49
C LYS A 135 -8.81 17.15 -0.43
N LYS A 136 -8.98 18.44 -0.76
CA LYS A 136 -8.70 19.55 0.18
C LYS A 136 -9.65 19.55 1.38
N ALA A 137 -10.94 19.28 1.15
CA ALA A 137 -11.92 19.18 2.23
C ALA A 137 -11.59 18.01 3.17
N PHE A 138 -11.13 16.88 2.62
CA PHE A 138 -10.72 15.73 3.41
C PHE A 138 -9.53 16.06 4.33
N ILE A 139 -8.49 16.76 3.82
CA ILE A 139 -7.36 17.20 4.65
C ILE A 139 -7.85 18.12 5.77
N ASN A 140 -8.71 19.11 5.46
CA ASN A 140 -9.25 20.00 6.49
C ASN A 140 -9.99 19.24 7.60
N HIS A 141 -10.71 18.18 7.25
CA HIS A 141 -11.38 17.34 8.24
C HIS A 141 -10.42 16.51 9.10
N ILE A 142 -9.28 16.08 8.56
CA ILE A 142 -8.25 15.43 9.37
C ILE A 142 -7.67 16.42 10.38
N LEU A 143 -7.39 17.67 9.96
CA LEU A 143 -6.83 18.70 10.81
C LEU A 143 -7.70 19.07 12.03
N GLU A 144 -9.01 18.78 11.99
CA GLU A 144 -9.90 18.96 13.15
C GLU A 144 -9.57 18.00 14.32
N PHE A 145 -8.83 16.90 14.05
CA PHE A 145 -8.57 15.81 15.00
C PHE A 145 -7.10 15.69 15.41
N VAL A 146 -6.20 16.45 14.78
CA VAL A 146 -4.76 16.40 15.11
C VAL A 146 -4.39 17.50 16.10
N ALA A 147 -3.46 17.20 16.97
CA ALA A 147 -2.99 18.15 17.98
C ALA A 147 -1.99 19.16 17.39
N VAL A 148 -1.89 20.34 18.03
CA VAL A 148 -0.82 21.30 17.75
C VAL A 148 0.47 20.77 18.35
N GLY A 149 1.56 20.78 17.58
CA GLY A 149 2.86 20.28 18.00
C GLY A 149 3.97 20.61 16.99
N GLU A 150 5.18 20.22 17.33
CA GLU A 150 6.32 20.33 16.43
C GLU A 150 6.30 19.24 15.35
N PRO A 151 6.86 19.49 14.16
CA PRO A 151 6.98 18.48 13.11
C PRO A 151 7.83 17.29 13.58
N PHE A 152 7.43 16.07 13.21
CA PHE A 152 8.18 14.84 13.53
C PHE A 152 9.29 14.54 12.53
N PHE A 153 9.18 15.06 11.30
CA PHE A 153 10.07 14.74 10.18
C PHE A 153 10.57 16.02 9.53
N GLU A 154 11.72 15.95 8.86
CA GLU A 154 12.27 17.02 8.06
C GLU A 154 11.29 17.47 6.97
N GLU A 155 11.39 18.73 6.53
CA GLU A 155 10.42 19.38 5.64
C GLU A 155 10.31 18.68 4.27
N ASP A 156 11.42 18.17 3.76
CA ASP A 156 11.53 17.49 2.45
C ASP A 156 11.35 15.97 2.52
N GLN A 157 11.18 15.41 3.72
CA GLN A 157 11.03 13.98 3.90
C GLN A 157 9.64 13.52 3.52
N LEU A 158 9.52 12.63 2.51
CA LEU A 158 8.26 12.07 2.04
C LEU A 158 7.88 10.75 2.71
N THR A 159 8.86 10.01 3.24
CA THR A 159 8.67 8.67 3.83
C THR A 159 9.85 8.28 4.71
N ASP A 160 9.67 7.30 5.59
CA ASP A 160 10.75 6.70 6.40
C ASP A 160 11.32 5.40 5.80
N LEU A 161 10.82 4.98 4.64
CA LEU A 161 11.25 3.76 3.97
C LEU A 161 12.37 4.01 2.96
N SER A 162 13.20 3.00 2.74
CA SER A 162 14.35 3.10 1.83
C SER A 162 13.94 3.05 0.35
N THR A 163 14.77 3.64 -0.52
CA THR A 163 14.63 3.51 -1.98
C THR A 163 14.57 2.05 -2.44
N ARG A 164 15.32 1.15 -1.80
CA ARG A 164 15.29 -0.29 -2.11
C ARG A 164 13.91 -0.91 -1.90
N PHE A 165 13.20 -0.49 -0.87
CA PHE A 165 11.84 -0.93 -0.62
C PHE A 165 10.90 -0.54 -1.76
N PHE A 166 10.92 0.71 -2.19
CA PHE A 166 10.07 1.18 -3.29
C PHE A 166 10.41 0.54 -4.63
N VAL A 167 11.70 0.30 -4.90
CA VAL A 167 12.13 -0.47 -6.08
C VAL A 167 11.55 -1.88 -6.06
N ALA A 168 11.58 -2.57 -4.92
CA ALA A 168 10.97 -3.89 -4.78
C ALA A 168 9.45 -3.84 -5.00
N GLU A 169 8.77 -2.82 -4.46
CA GLU A 169 7.32 -2.63 -4.65
C GLU A 169 6.96 -2.29 -6.09
N LEU A 170 7.75 -1.48 -6.81
CA LEU A 170 7.53 -1.22 -8.24
C LEU A 170 7.66 -2.48 -9.10
N ILE A 171 8.60 -3.37 -8.78
CA ILE A 171 8.70 -4.68 -9.45
C ILE A 171 7.49 -5.55 -9.09
N ARG A 172 7.09 -5.58 -7.82
CA ARG A 172 5.93 -6.35 -7.34
C ARG A 172 4.62 -5.86 -7.98
N GLU A 173 4.46 -4.57 -8.18
CA GLU A 173 3.32 -4.00 -8.91
C GLU A 173 3.18 -4.59 -10.31
N LYS A 174 4.29 -4.73 -11.07
CA LYS A 174 4.23 -5.33 -12.42
C LYS A 174 3.82 -6.79 -12.38
N ILE A 175 4.12 -7.51 -11.30
CA ILE A 175 3.64 -8.88 -11.11
C ILE A 175 2.12 -8.85 -10.83
N PHE A 176 1.61 -7.90 -10.05
CA PHE A 176 0.18 -7.73 -9.85
C PHE A 176 -0.56 -7.37 -11.15
N ASP A 177 0.04 -6.54 -12.00
CA ASP A 177 -0.55 -6.12 -13.26
C ASP A 177 -0.59 -7.23 -14.32
N LEU A 178 0.48 -8.03 -14.41
CA LEU A 178 0.68 -9.01 -15.48
C LEU A 178 0.13 -10.40 -15.16
N PHE A 179 -0.07 -10.73 -13.90
CA PHE A 179 -0.52 -12.07 -13.49
C PHE A 179 -1.82 -12.00 -12.70
N SER A 180 -2.59 -13.08 -12.78
CA SER A 180 -3.82 -13.29 -12.04
C SER A 180 -3.69 -14.45 -11.05
N GLU A 181 -4.79 -14.87 -10.48
CA GLU A 181 -4.90 -16.00 -9.55
C GLU A 181 -3.91 -15.89 -8.38
N GLU A 182 -3.21 -16.95 -8.06
CA GLU A 182 -2.35 -17.05 -6.89
C GLU A 182 -0.97 -16.39 -7.07
N ILE A 183 -0.49 -16.13 -8.29
CA ILE A 183 0.88 -15.66 -8.54
C ILE A 183 1.20 -14.36 -7.78
N PRO A 184 0.39 -13.27 -7.87
CA PRO A 184 0.66 -12.05 -7.11
C PRO A 184 0.72 -12.27 -5.60
N TYR A 185 -0.14 -13.15 -5.07
CA TYR A 185 -0.26 -13.40 -3.64
C TYR A 185 0.84 -14.31 -3.08
N HIS A 186 1.45 -15.13 -3.94
CA HIS A 186 2.51 -16.06 -3.57
C HIS A 186 3.91 -15.52 -3.84
N THR A 187 4.00 -14.27 -4.30
CA THR A 187 5.27 -13.64 -4.69
C THR A 187 5.64 -12.51 -3.75
N THR A 188 6.92 -12.40 -3.41
CA THR A 188 7.53 -11.18 -2.84
C THR A 188 8.79 -10.85 -3.61
N VAL A 189 9.25 -9.60 -3.48
CA VAL A 189 10.44 -9.10 -4.19
C VAL A 189 11.41 -8.50 -3.19
N ILE A 190 12.70 -8.77 -3.37
CA ILE A 190 13.76 -8.26 -2.52
C ILE A 190 14.87 -7.70 -3.38
N VAL A 191 15.27 -6.47 -3.13
CA VAL A 191 16.46 -5.89 -3.74
C VAL A 191 17.71 -6.41 -3.03
N THR A 192 18.49 -7.23 -3.72
CA THR A 192 19.72 -7.86 -3.19
C THR A 192 20.96 -7.00 -3.39
N ALA A 193 20.99 -6.18 -4.46
CA ALA A 193 22.04 -5.21 -4.69
C ALA A 193 21.48 -3.90 -5.24
N TYR A 194 22.06 -2.78 -4.79
CA TYR A 194 21.76 -1.43 -5.26
C TYR A 194 23.06 -0.64 -5.26
N GLU A 195 23.63 -0.42 -6.44
CA GLU A 195 24.94 0.20 -6.63
C GLU A 195 24.83 1.41 -7.53
N GLN A 196 25.11 2.58 -6.98
CA GLN A 196 25.17 3.82 -7.75
C GLN A 196 26.50 3.91 -8.47
N LYS A 197 26.47 3.96 -9.80
CA LYS A 197 27.60 4.19 -10.68
C LYS A 197 27.57 5.62 -11.22
N GLN A 198 28.59 6.05 -11.94
CA GLN A 198 28.66 7.42 -12.47
C GLN A 198 27.51 7.78 -13.44
N THR A 199 27.04 6.83 -14.25
CA THR A 199 26.07 7.06 -15.33
C THR A 199 24.75 6.32 -15.17
N LEU A 200 24.67 5.36 -14.25
CA LEU A 200 23.50 4.53 -14.01
C LEU A 200 23.49 3.93 -12.62
N ILE A 201 22.34 3.45 -12.18
CA ILE A 201 22.18 2.65 -10.98
C ILE A 201 22.03 1.19 -11.39
N LYS A 202 22.90 0.30 -10.84
CA LYS A 202 22.77 -1.15 -11.03
C LYS A 202 21.97 -1.74 -9.89
N ILE A 203 20.88 -2.43 -10.23
CA ILE A 203 19.94 -3.04 -9.27
C ILE A 203 19.83 -4.53 -9.59
N SER A 204 19.97 -5.38 -8.57
CA SER A 204 19.65 -6.80 -8.66
C SER A 204 18.52 -7.10 -7.67
N ALA A 205 17.50 -7.83 -8.11
CA ALA A 205 16.37 -8.20 -7.28
C ALA A 205 15.96 -9.66 -7.46
N ASP A 206 15.60 -10.28 -6.35
CA ASP A 206 15.07 -11.63 -6.29
C ASP A 206 13.54 -11.58 -6.23
N ILE A 207 12.88 -12.27 -7.14
CA ILE A 207 11.45 -12.54 -7.11
C ILE A 207 11.27 -13.90 -6.45
N ILE A 208 10.72 -13.93 -5.24
CA ILE A 208 10.55 -15.13 -4.44
C ILE A 208 9.16 -15.72 -4.68
N VAL A 209 9.10 -17.02 -4.94
CA VAL A 209 7.86 -17.81 -5.10
C VAL A 209 7.91 -19.08 -4.26
N GLN A 210 6.78 -19.76 -4.11
CA GLN A 210 6.68 -20.98 -3.29
C GLN A 210 6.97 -22.28 -4.04
N ARG A 211 6.73 -22.32 -5.36
CA ARG A 211 6.75 -23.55 -6.17
C ARG A 211 7.49 -23.36 -7.48
N GLU A 212 8.09 -24.44 -8.02
CA GLU A 212 8.73 -24.43 -9.33
C GLU A 212 7.76 -24.10 -10.47
N THR A 213 6.48 -24.52 -10.36
CA THR A 213 5.45 -24.17 -11.35
C THR A 213 5.23 -22.65 -11.43
N GLN A 214 5.23 -21.96 -10.29
CA GLN A 214 5.10 -20.50 -10.24
C GLN A 214 6.33 -19.80 -10.83
N LYS A 215 7.53 -20.35 -10.58
CA LYS A 215 8.77 -19.89 -11.22
C LYS A 215 8.70 -20.02 -12.73
N ALA A 216 8.23 -21.16 -13.25
CA ALA A 216 8.07 -21.37 -14.69
C ALA A 216 7.09 -20.33 -15.32
N ILE A 217 5.98 -20.03 -14.64
CA ILE A 217 5.00 -19.02 -15.07
C ILE A 217 5.64 -17.61 -15.12
N LEU A 218 6.40 -17.23 -14.07
CA LEU A 218 7.08 -15.92 -14.03
C LEU A 218 8.20 -15.78 -15.06
N LEU A 219 8.91 -16.87 -15.37
CA LEU A 219 9.91 -16.85 -16.43
C LEU A 219 9.26 -16.74 -17.81
N GLY A 220 8.17 -17.48 -18.02
CA GLY A 220 7.53 -17.61 -19.33
C GLY A 220 8.36 -18.36 -20.35
N THR A 221 7.82 -18.54 -21.55
CA THR A 221 8.51 -19.22 -22.65
C THR A 221 9.79 -18.47 -23.01
N LYS A 222 10.95 -19.16 -22.96
CA LYS A 222 12.27 -18.58 -23.24
C LYS A 222 12.60 -17.29 -22.46
N GLY A 223 11.98 -17.09 -21.27
CA GLY A 223 12.22 -15.94 -20.44
C GLY A 223 11.49 -14.64 -20.87
N GLU A 224 10.49 -14.74 -21.74
CA GLU A 224 9.78 -13.57 -22.24
C GLU A 224 9.05 -12.80 -21.14
N MET A 225 8.47 -13.51 -20.16
CA MET A 225 7.66 -12.88 -19.13
C MET A 225 8.50 -12.12 -18.10
N ILE A 226 9.61 -12.69 -17.65
CA ILE A 226 10.54 -11.98 -16.76
C ILE A 226 11.18 -10.77 -17.43
N LYS A 227 11.46 -10.84 -18.73
CA LYS A 227 11.92 -9.67 -19.52
C LYS A 227 10.87 -8.59 -19.58
N LYS A 228 9.60 -8.95 -19.75
CA LYS A 228 8.47 -8.00 -19.75
C LYS A 228 8.33 -7.31 -18.39
N ILE A 229 8.36 -8.09 -17.28
CA ILE A 229 8.35 -7.55 -15.92
C ILE A 229 9.50 -6.54 -15.75
N GLY A 230 10.73 -6.95 -16.08
CA GLY A 230 11.92 -6.12 -15.94
C GLY A 230 11.88 -4.84 -16.76
N SER A 231 11.40 -4.92 -18.01
CA SER A 231 11.28 -3.74 -18.88
C SER A 231 10.27 -2.73 -18.35
N LEU A 232 9.10 -3.17 -17.91
CA LEU A 232 8.07 -2.31 -17.34
C LEU A 232 8.50 -1.72 -16.00
N ALA A 233 9.04 -2.56 -15.10
CA ALA A 233 9.53 -2.10 -13.80
C ALA A 233 10.67 -1.08 -13.94
N ARG A 234 11.61 -1.30 -14.86
CA ARG A 234 12.72 -0.39 -15.11
C ARG A 234 12.26 1.03 -15.46
N VAL A 235 11.23 1.15 -16.31
CA VAL A 235 10.69 2.48 -16.71
C VAL A 235 10.19 3.24 -15.48
N ASP A 236 9.46 2.57 -14.59
CA ASP A 236 8.92 3.21 -13.39
C ASP A 236 10.02 3.46 -12.34
N ILE A 237 10.99 2.55 -12.21
CA ILE A 237 12.14 2.75 -11.32
C ILE A 237 12.99 3.93 -11.80
N GLU A 238 13.30 4.04 -13.10
CA GLU A 238 14.06 5.18 -13.66
C GLU A 238 13.39 6.52 -13.35
N LYS A 239 12.06 6.59 -13.44
CA LYS A 239 11.28 7.79 -13.05
C LYS A 239 11.38 8.07 -11.54
N PHE A 240 11.30 7.02 -10.74
CA PHE A 240 11.30 7.15 -9.28
C PHE A 240 12.66 7.58 -8.73
N VAL A 241 13.77 7.08 -9.30
CA VAL A 241 15.15 7.41 -8.85
C VAL A 241 15.78 8.54 -9.65
N ASP A 242 15.07 9.10 -10.62
CA ASP A 242 15.54 10.14 -11.57
C ASP A 242 16.92 9.81 -12.16
N SER A 243 17.11 8.54 -12.57
CA SER A 243 18.40 8.07 -13.09
C SER A 243 18.23 6.86 -13.99
N LYS A 244 19.18 6.63 -14.89
CA LYS A 244 19.20 5.40 -15.69
C LYS A 244 19.45 4.17 -14.81
N VAL A 245 18.75 3.05 -15.13
CA VAL A 245 18.80 1.84 -14.33
C VAL A 245 19.15 0.62 -15.20
N PHE A 246 20.11 -0.16 -14.71
CA PHE A 246 20.32 -1.53 -15.15
C PHE A 246 19.69 -2.48 -14.13
N LEU A 247 18.66 -3.22 -14.54
CA LEU A 247 17.85 -4.07 -13.66
C LEU A 247 18.04 -5.55 -14.00
N ASP A 248 18.59 -6.31 -13.06
CA ASP A 248 18.69 -7.78 -13.10
C ASP A 248 17.61 -8.40 -12.20
N LEU A 249 16.82 -9.32 -12.75
CA LEU A 249 15.78 -10.04 -12.03
C LEU A 249 16.07 -11.55 -12.00
N PHE A 250 15.97 -12.14 -10.82
CA PHE A 250 16.13 -13.57 -10.60
C PHE A 250 14.87 -14.15 -9.94
N VAL A 251 14.39 -15.31 -10.39
CA VAL A 251 13.26 -15.99 -9.74
C VAL A 251 13.80 -17.14 -8.87
N LYS A 252 13.54 -17.06 -7.57
CA LYS A 252 13.96 -18.05 -6.57
C LYS A 252 12.76 -18.73 -5.93
N VAL A 253 12.86 -20.06 -5.78
CA VAL A 253 11.83 -20.84 -5.07
C VAL A 253 12.23 -20.98 -3.61
N ARG A 254 11.28 -20.59 -2.73
CA ARG A 254 11.37 -20.77 -1.27
C ARG A 254 10.08 -21.39 -0.79
N PRO A 255 10.04 -22.72 -0.64
CA PRO A 255 8.82 -23.41 -0.20
C PRO A 255 8.30 -22.88 1.13
N LYS A 256 6.99 -22.65 1.21
CA LYS A 256 6.29 -22.18 2.43
C LYS A 256 6.84 -20.88 3.02
N TRP A 257 7.46 -20.00 2.23
CA TRP A 257 8.04 -18.76 2.74
C TRP A 257 7.03 -17.89 3.51
N ARG A 258 5.74 -17.91 3.10
CA ARG A 258 4.67 -17.14 3.75
C ARG A 258 4.30 -17.64 5.15
N ASP A 259 4.72 -18.87 5.50
CA ASP A 259 4.44 -19.52 6.78
C ASP A 259 5.71 -19.74 7.62
N ASN A 260 6.84 -19.13 7.21
CA ASN A 260 8.14 -19.26 7.86
C ASN A 260 8.60 -17.91 8.42
N ASP A 261 8.69 -17.80 9.75
CA ASP A 261 9.05 -16.55 10.43
C ASP A 261 10.44 -16.03 10.06
N LEU A 262 11.41 -16.91 9.81
CA LEU A 262 12.76 -16.52 9.41
C LEU A 262 12.74 -15.85 8.03
N PHE A 263 12.05 -16.45 7.07
CA PHE A 263 11.90 -15.85 5.74
C PHE A 263 11.07 -14.56 5.79
N LEU A 264 9.99 -14.52 6.57
CA LEU A 264 9.19 -13.32 6.73
C LEU A 264 10.03 -12.16 7.28
N LYS A 265 10.84 -12.42 8.31
CA LYS A 265 11.75 -11.42 8.86
C LYS A 265 12.83 -10.99 7.86
N GLU A 266 13.45 -11.93 7.15
CA GLU A 266 14.43 -11.66 6.08
C GLU A 266 13.83 -10.77 4.99
N TYR A 267 12.54 -10.94 4.68
CA TYR A 267 11.82 -10.21 3.64
C TYR A 267 11.15 -8.93 4.15
N GLY A 268 11.45 -8.51 5.39
CA GLY A 268 10.98 -7.25 5.97
C GLY A 268 9.56 -7.29 6.55
N TYR A 269 8.97 -8.47 6.72
CA TYR A 269 7.69 -8.64 7.41
C TYR A 269 7.94 -8.90 8.91
N ASN A 270 7.96 -7.84 9.71
CA ASN A 270 8.24 -7.89 11.15
C ASN A 270 6.97 -8.06 11.98
#